data_b93c0f4b837fe0406256d9c603bc9fb9
#
_entry.id   b93c0f4b837fe0406256d9c603bc9fb9
#
_cell.length_a   1.000
_cell.length_b   1.000
_cell.length_c   1.000
_cell.angle_alpha   90.00
_cell.angle_beta   90.00
_cell.angle_gamma   90.00
#
_symmetry.space_group_name_H-M   'P 1'
#
loop_
_entity.id
_entity.type
_entity.pdbx_description
1 polymer ?
#
loop_
_entity_poly.entity_id
_entity_poly.type
_entity_poly.pdbx_seq_one_letter_code
_entity_poly.pdbx_strand_id
1 'polypeptide(L)'
;MAADQSACATQAAAQTGYHPSQPAATAQPSQRRGGERLAGAARGAAIGGIREQRTDADEREFDDAAEAGARAGAVAGGMRQRQERRASRRDAAQEQQAQAEIESAYSEAFKACLTAKGYVVQ
;
A
#
# COMPACT_ATOMS: atom_id res chain seq x y z
N MET A 1 10.54 33.38 -25.15
CA MET A 1 10.10 32.91 -23.80
C MET A 1 9.34 31.58 -23.86
N ALA A 2 8.18 31.47 -24.53
CA ALA A 2 7.41 30.20 -24.52
C ALA A 2 8.18 29.00 -25.14
N ALA A 3 8.90 29.21 -26.22
CA ALA A 3 9.68 28.16 -26.87
C ALA A 3 10.83 27.64 -25.99
N ASP A 4 11.49 28.50 -25.22
CA ASP A 4 12.56 28.12 -24.32
C ASP A 4 12.03 27.35 -23.10
N GLN A 5 10.88 27.77 -22.57
CA GLN A 5 10.22 27.05 -21.50
C GLN A 5 9.81 25.65 -21.93
N SER A 6 9.22 25.48 -23.11
CA SER A 6 8.85 24.17 -23.62
C SER A 6 10.07 23.28 -23.88
N ALA A 7 11.14 23.83 -24.41
CA ALA A 7 12.40 23.09 -24.62
C ALA A 7 13.02 22.64 -23.31
N CYS A 8 13.08 23.53 -22.29
CA CYS A 8 13.59 23.18 -20.98
C CYS A 8 12.70 22.16 -20.24
N ALA A 9 11.37 22.25 -20.40
CA ALA A 9 10.45 21.27 -19.85
C ALA A 9 10.66 19.87 -20.45
N THR A 10 10.82 19.80 -21.77
CA THR A 10 11.11 18.53 -22.47
C THR A 10 12.44 17.94 -22.03
N GLN A 11 13.47 18.78 -21.89
CA GLN A 11 14.79 18.34 -21.43
C GLN A 11 14.75 17.84 -19.98
N ALA A 12 14.09 18.56 -19.07
CA ALA A 12 13.93 18.14 -17.68
C ALA A 12 13.13 16.83 -17.57
N ALA A 13 12.06 16.68 -18.35
CA ALA A 13 11.29 15.44 -18.43
C ALA A 13 12.12 14.26 -18.94
N ALA A 14 12.96 14.46 -19.93
CA ALA A 14 13.85 13.42 -20.46
C ALA A 14 14.90 12.96 -19.44
N GLN A 15 15.36 13.86 -18.56
CA GLN A 15 16.35 13.56 -17.53
C GLN A 15 15.75 12.85 -16.32
N THR A 16 14.53 13.21 -15.92
CA THR A 16 13.91 12.76 -14.67
C THR A 16 12.81 11.72 -14.88
N GLY A 17 12.32 11.57 -16.10
CA GLY A 17 11.15 10.73 -16.40
C GLY A 17 9.83 11.31 -15.90
N TYR A 18 9.84 12.51 -15.32
CA TYR A 18 8.64 13.17 -14.81
C TYR A 18 7.93 13.97 -15.90
N HIS A 19 6.62 13.74 -16.03
CA HIS A 19 5.76 14.47 -16.97
C HIS A 19 4.65 15.20 -16.21
N PRO A 20 4.72 16.52 -16.06
CA PRO A 20 3.71 17.30 -15.30
C PRO A 20 2.29 17.15 -15.81
N SER A 21 2.12 16.79 -17.09
CA SER A 21 0.82 16.57 -17.74
C SER A 21 0.22 15.17 -17.51
N GLN A 22 1.01 14.22 -16.98
CA GLN A 22 0.52 12.89 -16.64
C GLN A 22 0.26 12.83 -15.13
N PRO A 23 -0.99 12.63 -14.68
CA PRO A 23 -1.24 12.38 -13.29
C PRO A 23 -0.44 11.14 -12.86
N ALA A 24 0.31 11.27 -11.78
CA ALA A 24 0.99 10.13 -11.18
C ALA A 24 -0.02 9.00 -11.00
N ALA A 25 0.32 7.81 -11.48
CA ALA A 25 -0.51 6.64 -11.26
C ALA A 25 -0.59 6.40 -9.74
N THR A 26 -1.64 6.94 -9.12
CA THR A 26 -1.91 6.68 -7.71
C THR A 26 -2.21 5.19 -7.60
N ALA A 27 -1.24 4.45 -7.06
CA ALA A 27 -1.51 3.08 -6.64
C ALA A 27 -2.67 3.13 -5.66
N GLN A 28 -3.86 2.76 -6.15
CA GLN A 28 -5.03 2.67 -5.28
C GLN A 28 -4.71 1.62 -4.22
N PRO A 29 -4.69 1.99 -2.92
CA PRO A 29 -4.51 1.00 -1.89
C PRO A 29 -5.61 -0.05 -2.09
N SER A 30 -5.19 -1.28 -2.33
CA SER A 30 -6.13 -2.39 -2.52
C SER A 30 -7.01 -2.44 -1.27
N GLN A 31 -8.25 -1.96 -1.41
CA GLN A 31 -9.28 -2.08 -0.38
C GLN A 31 -9.65 -3.56 -0.29
N ARG A 32 -8.78 -4.36 0.33
CA ARG A 32 -9.16 -5.70 0.74
C ARG A 32 -10.23 -5.55 1.80
N ARG A 33 -11.45 -5.81 1.37
CA ARG A 33 -12.65 -5.81 2.21
C ARG A 33 -12.41 -6.71 3.41
N GLY A 34 -12.87 -6.29 4.59
CA GLY A 34 -12.63 -6.87 5.92
C GLY A 34 -13.07 -8.33 6.17
N GLY A 35 -12.96 -9.20 5.16
CA GLY A 35 -13.27 -10.62 5.27
C GLY A 35 -12.23 -11.48 5.99
N GLU A 36 -11.04 -10.96 6.27
CA GLU A 36 -9.96 -11.77 6.85
C GLU A 36 -10.23 -12.22 8.28
N ARG A 37 -10.95 -11.41 9.07
CA ARG A 37 -11.39 -11.82 10.41
C ARG A 37 -12.39 -12.96 10.35
N LEU A 38 -13.35 -12.88 9.42
CA LEU A 38 -14.34 -13.92 9.21
C LEU A 38 -13.67 -15.19 8.67
N ALA A 39 -12.76 -15.04 7.72
CA ALA A 39 -11.98 -16.17 7.19
C ALA A 39 -11.08 -16.80 8.27
N GLY A 40 -10.47 -15.99 9.14
CA GLY A 40 -9.69 -16.46 10.30
C GLY A 40 -10.56 -17.20 11.31
N ALA A 41 -11.72 -16.66 11.65
CA ALA A 41 -12.67 -17.30 12.55
C ALA A 41 -13.19 -18.64 12.02
N ALA A 42 -13.56 -18.69 10.73
CA ALA A 42 -14.03 -19.93 10.10
C ALA A 42 -12.95 -21.00 10.08
N ARG A 43 -11.71 -20.66 9.75
CA ARG A 43 -10.57 -21.59 9.78
C ARG A 43 -10.26 -22.05 11.20
N GLY A 44 -10.30 -21.16 12.17
CA GLY A 44 -10.06 -21.47 13.57
C GLY A 44 -11.12 -22.42 14.14
N ALA A 45 -12.39 -22.21 13.83
CA ALA A 45 -13.49 -23.09 14.20
C ALA A 45 -13.35 -24.49 13.60
N ALA A 46 -12.99 -24.56 12.30
CA ALA A 46 -12.76 -25.85 11.62
C ALA A 46 -11.61 -26.63 12.25
N ILE A 47 -10.50 -25.99 12.59
CA ILE A 47 -9.34 -26.64 13.21
C ILE A 47 -9.67 -27.08 14.64
N GLY A 48 -10.38 -26.27 15.41
CA GLY A 48 -10.85 -26.61 16.77
C GLY A 48 -11.75 -27.84 16.76
N GLY A 49 -12.76 -27.84 15.88
CA GLY A 49 -13.68 -28.97 15.76
C GLY A 49 -13.01 -30.28 15.28
N ILE A 50 -12.06 -30.22 14.34
CA ILE A 50 -11.35 -31.41 13.87
C ILE A 50 -10.46 -32.02 14.97
N ARG A 51 -9.89 -31.18 15.82
CA ARG A 51 -9.04 -31.64 16.92
C ARG A 51 -9.85 -32.44 17.94
N GLU A 52 -11.05 -31.96 18.26
CA GLU A 52 -11.92 -32.60 19.24
C GLU A 52 -12.54 -33.93 18.73
N GLN A 53 -12.88 -34.04 17.45
CA GLN A 53 -13.38 -35.28 16.84
C GLN A 53 -12.41 -36.46 16.98
N ARG A 54 -11.13 -36.21 17.28
CA ARG A 54 -10.13 -37.29 17.49
C ARG A 54 -10.05 -37.78 18.91
N THR A 55 -10.76 -37.19 19.83
CA THR A 55 -10.66 -37.45 21.28
C THR A 55 -11.91 -38.06 21.88
N ASP A 56 -12.90 -38.50 21.08
CA ASP A 56 -14.20 -39.08 21.55
C ASP A 56 -14.93 -38.17 22.56
N ALA A 57 -14.79 -36.86 22.38
CA ALA A 57 -15.37 -35.85 23.24
C ALA A 57 -16.88 -35.72 23.03
N ASP A 58 -17.62 -35.37 24.08
CA ASP A 58 -19.05 -35.08 24.03
C ASP A 58 -19.35 -33.84 23.14
N GLU A 59 -20.60 -33.78 22.60
CA GLU A 59 -21.02 -32.67 21.70
C GLU A 59 -20.77 -31.28 22.30
N ARG A 60 -20.87 -31.12 23.61
CA ARG A 60 -20.61 -29.85 24.32
C ARG A 60 -19.15 -29.46 24.26
N GLU A 61 -18.23 -30.39 24.43
CA GLU A 61 -16.78 -30.14 24.32
C GLU A 61 -16.39 -29.76 22.90
N PHE A 62 -17.07 -30.37 21.89
CA PHE A 62 -16.88 -29.98 20.50
C PHE A 62 -17.28 -28.52 20.23
N ASP A 63 -18.42 -28.07 20.73
CA ASP A 63 -18.90 -26.71 20.56
C ASP A 63 -17.98 -25.71 21.26
N ASP A 64 -17.52 -26.00 22.46
CA ASP A 64 -16.58 -25.15 23.22
C ASP A 64 -15.23 -25.04 22.52
N ALA A 65 -14.70 -26.13 21.96
CA ALA A 65 -13.44 -26.15 21.22
C ALA A 65 -13.55 -25.39 19.89
N ALA A 66 -14.66 -25.54 19.19
CA ALA A 66 -14.94 -24.80 17.96
C ALA A 66 -15.06 -23.29 18.22
N GLU A 67 -15.73 -22.91 19.30
CA GLU A 67 -15.86 -21.50 19.71
C GLU A 67 -14.50 -20.90 20.12
N ALA A 68 -13.70 -21.60 20.91
CA ALA A 68 -12.35 -21.18 21.28
C ALA A 68 -11.45 -21.02 20.06
N GLY A 69 -11.52 -21.98 19.11
CA GLY A 69 -10.81 -21.93 17.84
C GLY A 69 -11.24 -20.74 16.97
N ALA A 70 -12.53 -20.46 16.90
CA ALA A 70 -13.07 -19.31 16.18
C ALA A 70 -12.57 -17.98 16.76
N ARG A 71 -12.57 -17.85 18.10
CA ARG A 71 -12.06 -16.64 18.78
C ARG A 71 -10.58 -16.44 18.52
N ALA A 72 -9.76 -17.50 18.66
CA ALA A 72 -8.33 -17.43 18.39
C ALA A 72 -8.04 -17.10 16.92
N GLY A 73 -8.78 -17.69 15.99
CA GLY A 73 -8.68 -17.41 14.55
C GLY A 73 -9.08 -15.98 14.20
N ALA A 74 -10.11 -15.43 14.82
CA ALA A 74 -10.52 -14.04 14.62
C ALA A 74 -9.46 -13.04 15.12
N VAL A 75 -8.81 -13.33 16.24
CA VAL A 75 -7.71 -12.50 16.77
C VAL A 75 -6.51 -12.57 15.85
N ALA A 76 -6.09 -13.75 15.43
CA ALA A 76 -4.96 -13.95 14.52
C ALA A 76 -5.21 -13.27 13.15
N GLY A 77 -6.42 -13.43 12.59
CA GLY A 77 -6.83 -12.76 11.36
C GLY A 77 -6.85 -11.24 11.50
N GLY A 78 -7.29 -10.73 12.66
CA GLY A 78 -7.27 -9.31 12.96
C GLY A 78 -5.86 -8.72 13.09
N MET A 79 -4.91 -9.45 13.66
CA MET A 79 -3.51 -9.04 13.74
C MET A 79 -2.88 -8.98 12.35
N ARG A 80 -3.09 -10.00 11.52
CA ARG A 80 -2.60 -10.05 10.14
C ARG A 80 -3.13 -8.87 9.33
N GLN A 81 -4.42 -8.58 9.42
CA GLN A 81 -5.04 -7.43 8.77
C GLN A 81 -4.41 -6.09 9.20
N ARG A 82 -4.08 -5.95 10.49
CA ARG A 82 -3.39 -4.73 10.98
C ARG A 82 -1.98 -4.62 10.42
N GLN A 83 -1.24 -5.71 10.31
CA GLN A 83 0.11 -5.73 9.72
C GLN A 83 0.06 -5.36 8.23
N GLU A 84 -0.87 -5.91 7.47
CA GLU A 84 -1.05 -5.59 6.05
C GLU A 84 -1.42 -4.12 5.84
N ARG A 85 -2.30 -3.56 6.68
CA ARG A 85 -2.61 -2.13 6.63
C ARG A 85 -1.41 -1.23 6.95
N ARG A 86 -0.55 -1.66 7.88
CA ARG A 86 0.69 -0.93 8.18
C ARG A 86 1.69 -1.03 7.05
N ALA A 87 1.83 -2.19 6.42
CA ALA A 87 2.66 -2.37 5.24
C ALA A 87 2.16 -1.48 4.08
N SER A 88 0.87 -1.54 3.73
CA SER A 88 0.29 -0.71 2.68
C SER A 88 0.48 0.81 2.91
N ARG A 89 0.42 1.26 4.16
CA ARG A 89 0.68 2.67 4.49
C ARG A 89 2.14 3.05 4.31
N ARG A 90 3.07 2.16 4.64
CA ARG A 90 4.50 2.39 4.43
C ARG A 90 4.83 2.44 2.95
N ASP A 91 4.28 1.50 2.18
CA ASP A 91 4.47 1.45 0.74
C ASP A 91 3.92 2.73 0.07
N ALA A 92 2.71 3.16 0.44
CA ALA A 92 2.13 4.41 -0.06
C ALA A 92 2.96 5.65 0.34
N ALA A 93 3.53 5.67 1.55
CA ALA A 93 4.40 6.78 1.98
C ALA A 93 5.71 6.80 1.20
N GLN A 94 6.30 5.64 0.92
CA GLN A 94 7.51 5.53 0.10
C GLN A 94 7.26 5.98 -1.34
N GLU A 95 6.13 5.58 -1.93
CA GLU A 95 5.73 6.02 -3.27
C GLU A 95 5.56 7.54 -3.33
N GLN A 96 4.94 8.14 -2.32
CA GLN A 96 4.80 9.61 -2.24
C GLN A 96 6.15 10.31 -2.11
N GLN A 97 7.08 9.77 -1.32
CA GLN A 97 8.42 10.31 -1.19
C GLN A 97 9.19 10.21 -2.51
N ALA A 98 9.16 9.06 -3.18
CA ALA A 98 9.80 8.88 -4.46
C ALA A 98 9.25 9.83 -5.53
N GLN A 99 7.95 10.08 -5.54
CA GLN A 99 7.34 11.06 -6.44
C GLN A 99 7.77 12.49 -6.14
N ALA A 100 7.83 12.87 -4.86
CA ALA A 100 8.30 14.19 -4.45
C ALA A 100 9.78 14.42 -4.82
N GLU A 101 10.62 13.39 -4.72
CA GLU A 101 12.02 13.45 -5.16
C GLU A 101 12.14 13.66 -6.67
N ILE A 102 11.35 12.91 -7.46
CA ILE A 102 11.35 13.06 -8.92
C ILE A 102 10.85 14.45 -9.34
N GLU A 103 9.81 14.95 -8.68
CA GLU A 103 9.27 16.29 -8.93
C GLU A 103 10.28 17.39 -8.58
N SER A 104 11.00 17.25 -7.46
CA SER A 104 12.07 18.18 -7.06
C SER A 104 13.23 18.15 -8.07
N ALA A 105 13.66 16.97 -8.48
CA ALA A 105 14.71 16.82 -9.50
C ALA A 105 14.31 17.46 -10.85
N TYR A 106 13.03 17.28 -11.25
CA TYR A 106 12.50 17.95 -12.45
C TYR A 106 12.55 19.46 -12.30
N SER A 107 12.11 20.00 -11.17
CA SER A 107 12.09 21.46 -10.94
C SER A 107 13.50 22.06 -10.95
N GLU A 108 14.48 21.35 -10.40
CA GLU A 108 15.89 21.76 -10.42
C GLU A 108 16.46 21.73 -11.84
N ALA A 109 16.25 20.65 -12.60
CA ALA A 109 16.70 20.55 -13.97
C ALA A 109 16.07 21.61 -14.86
N PHE A 110 14.79 21.90 -14.68
CA PHE A 110 14.08 22.96 -15.40
C PHE A 110 14.64 24.35 -15.07
N LYS A 111 14.85 24.66 -13.79
CA LYS A 111 15.45 25.92 -13.36
C LYS A 111 16.88 26.09 -13.89
N ALA A 112 17.70 25.05 -13.84
CA ALA A 112 19.05 25.06 -14.34
C ALA A 112 19.09 25.37 -15.86
N CYS A 113 18.19 24.74 -16.64
CA CYS A 113 18.07 25.00 -18.06
C CYS A 113 17.69 26.44 -18.35
N LEU A 114 16.71 27.00 -17.63
CA LEU A 114 16.30 28.40 -17.82
C LEU A 114 17.41 29.38 -17.43
N THR A 115 18.12 29.12 -16.34
CA THR A 115 19.26 29.94 -15.90
C THR A 115 20.37 29.94 -16.92
N ALA A 116 20.68 28.79 -17.52
CA ALA A 116 21.68 28.68 -18.61
C ALA A 116 21.31 29.50 -19.85
N LYS A 117 20.01 29.76 -20.06
CA LYS A 117 19.49 30.62 -21.12
C LYS A 117 19.38 32.11 -20.70
N GLY A 118 19.85 32.46 -19.52
CA GLY A 118 19.88 33.85 -19.02
C GLY A 118 18.60 34.35 -18.34
N TYR A 119 17.67 33.42 -18.01
CA TYR A 119 16.46 33.77 -17.25
C TYR A 119 16.74 33.71 -15.74
N VAL A 120 16.26 34.72 -15.01
CA VAL A 120 16.27 34.74 -13.54
C VAL A 120 15.01 34.00 -13.04
N VAL A 121 15.20 32.87 -12.42
CA VAL A 121 14.11 32.08 -11.84
C VAL A 121 14.17 32.26 -10.32
N GLN A 122 13.11 32.83 -9.75
CA GLN A 122 12.90 32.96 -8.31
C GLN A 122 12.20 31.73 -7.72
#